data_8f28fcb34af56379083b552ab8c1a66b
#
_entry.id   8f28fcb34af56379083b552ab8c1a66b
#
_cell.length_a   1.000
_cell.length_b   1.000
_cell.length_c   1.000
_cell.angle_alpha   90.00
_cell.angle_beta   90.00
_cell.angle_gamma   90.00
#
_symmetry.space_group_name_H-M   'P 1'
#
loop_
_entity.id
_entity.type
_entity.pdbx_description
1 polymer ?
#
loop_
_entity_poly.entity_id
_entity_poly.type
_entity_poly.pdbx_seq_one_letter_code
_entity_poly.pdbx_strand_id
1 'polypeptide(L)'
;MSVNFYEESKALAEREVRAAMTGGLPVTVYRPSVVVGDSTTGETPKYDGPYCVLRLLLRQPRVAVLPVPGKPLETSFNVVPSDFVGRALAWLSTRPGAVGMTYHLADPNPMSIDRLLHVMAAATGRRVWRVPVPYRLARYELEHVPWLRRLVGVSPQALDYFVHPTRYDTTNASRDLAPGKVAVPRFSAYVDRLVAFMRAHPEIGVAGPH
;
A
#
# COMPACT_ATOMS: atom_id res chain seq x y z
N MET A 1 -5.03 10.75 -19.96
CA MET A 1 -4.87 10.52 -18.51
C MET A 1 -6.15 9.87 -18.05
N SER A 2 -6.12 8.60 -17.69
CA SER A 2 -7.28 7.96 -17.06
C SER A 2 -7.31 8.45 -15.62
N VAL A 3 -8.21 9.36 -15.32
CA VAL A 3 -8.40 9.87 -13.96
C VAL A 3 -8.99 8.72 -13.13
N ASN A 4 -8.31 8.33 -12.07
CA ASN A 4 -8.83 7.34 -11.14
C ASN A 4 -9.95 8.00 -10.32
N PHE A 5 -11.19 7.61 -10.56
CA PHE A 5 -12.39 8.14 -9.87
C PHE A 5 -12.23 8.19 -8.35
N TYR A 6 -11.53 7.21 -7.79
CA TYR A 6 -11.25 7.16 -6.36
C TYR A 6 -10.34 8.30 -5.91
N GLU A 7 -9.24 8.56 -6.62
CA GLU A 7 -8.30 9.64 -6.29
C GLU A 7 -8.96 11.01 -6.47
N GLU A 8 -9.77 11.17 -7.51
CA GLU A 8 -10.52 12.40 -7.75
C GLU A 8 -11.53 12.68 -6.63
N SER A 9 -12.32 11.68 -6.23
CA SER A 9 -13.28 11.83 -5.13
C SER A 9 -12.62 12.20 -3.81
N LYS A 10 -11.44 11.63 -3.52
CA LYS A 10 -10.64 11.97 -2.33
C LYS A 10 -10.08 13.38 -2.39
N ALA A 11 -9.60 13.82 -3.56
CA ALA A 11 -9.10 15.17 -3.75
C ALA A 11 -10.22 16.22 -3.62
N LEU A 12 -11.40 15.92 -4.15
CA LEU A 12 -12.59 16.77 -3.99
C LEU A 12 -13.00 16.87 -2.51
N ALA A 13 -13.12 15.74 -1.81
CA ALA A 13 -13.46 15.71 -0.38
C ALA A 13 -12.44 16.52 0.45
N GLU A 14 -11.16 16.41 0.16
CA GLU A 14 -10.15 17.19 0.88
C GLU A 14 -10.26 18.69 0.58
N ARG A 15 -10.64 19.10 -0.63
CA ARG A 15 -10.88 20.51 -0.95
C ARG A 15 -12.01 21.10 -0.10
N GLU A 16 -13.11 20.37 0.05
CA GLU A 16 -14.24 20.79 0.90
C GLU A 16 -13.81 20.92 2.37
N VAL A 17 -13.05 19.94 2.87
CA VAL A 17 -12.50 19.98 4.23
C VAL A 17 -11.61 21.22 4.40
N ARG A 18 -10.71 21.50 3.45
CA ARG A 18 -9.83 22.68 3.52
C ARG A 18 -10.59 24.01 3.45
N ALA A 19 -11.65 24.07 2.67
CA ALA A 19 -12.52 25.25 2.65
C ALA A 19 -13.19 25.47 4.04
N ALA A 20 -13.67 24.41 4.67
CA ALA A 20 -14.22 24.48 6.02
C ALA A 20 -13.17 24.88 7.08
N MET A 21 -11.91 24.40 6.93
CA MET A 21 -10.79 24.83 7.79
C MET A 21 -10.56 26.35 7.68
N THR A 22 -10.62 26.92 6.47
CA THR A 22 -10.50 28.37 6.27
C THR A 22 -11.64 29.13 6.96
N GLY A 23 -12.81 28.51 7.06
CA GLY A 23 -13.96 29.02 7.81
C GLY A 23 -13.87 28.82 9.34
N GLY A 24 -12.76 28.34 9.87
CA GLY A 24 -12.49 28.17 11.30
C GLY A 24 -12.81 26.79 11.88
N LEU A 25 -13.17 25.80 11.05
CA LEU A 25 -13.34 24.42 11.55
C LEU A 25 -12.00 23.83 11.99
N PRO A 26 -11.86 23.35 13.25
CA PRO A 26 -10.63 22.74 13.74
C PRO A 26 -10.48 21.32 13.18
N VAL A 27 -9.69 21.17 12.13
CA VAL A 27 -9.47 19.88 11.43
C VAL A 27 -8.01 19.53 11.37
N THR A 28 -7.72 18.24 11.47
CA THR A 28 -6.41 17.63 11.14
C THR A 28 -6.61 16.66 9.97
N VAL A 29 -5.75 16.75 8.95
CA VAL A 29 -5.82 15.89 7.78
C VAL A 29 -4.79 14.75 7.92
N TYR A 30 -5.24 13.50 7.81
CA TYR A 30 -4.39 12.32 7.82
C TYR A 30 -4.43 11.62 6.46
N ARG A 31 -3.25 11.37 5.91
CA ARG A 31 -3.07 10.72 4.61
C ARG A 31 -2.21 9.45 4.80
N PRO A 32 -2.82 8.31 5.11
CA PRO A 32 -2.08 7.07 5.15
C PRO A 32 -1.63 6.68 3.74
N SER A 33 -0.45 6.05 3.63
CA SER A 33 -0.01 5.36 2.43
C SER A 33 -0.82 4.07 2.24
N VAL A 34 -0.33 3.11 1.47
CA VAL A 34 -1.05 1.83 1.30
C VAL A 34 -1.10 1.08 2.63
N VAL A 35 -2.30 0.95 3.19
CA VAL A 35 -2.52 0.26 4.47
C VAL A 35 -2.67 -1.23 4.23
N VAL A 36 -1.88 -2.02 4.97
CA VAL A 36 -1.96 -3.48 5.02
C VAL A 36 -2.45 -3.95 6.39
N GLY A 37 -2.55 -5.24 6.59
CA GLY A 37 -3.01 -5.81 7.86
C GLY A 37 -2.19 -5.42 9.08
N ASP A 38 -2.66 -5.84 10.24
CA ASP A 38 -2.00 -5.60 11.53
C ASP A 38 -0.60 -6.22 11.58
N SER A 39 0.37 -5.49 12.08
CA SER A 39 1.77 -5.94 12.11
C SER A 39 2.05 -7.04 13.15
N THR A 40 1.12 -7.27 14.08
CA THR A 40 1.26 -8.28 15.14
C THR A 40 0.48 -9.56 14.82
N THR A 41 -0.72 -9.45 14.26
CA THR A 41 -1.62 -10.57 13.97
C THR A 41 -1.67 -10.94 12.50
N GLY A 42 -1.37 -10.01 11.60
CA GLY A 42 -1.55 -10.15 10.15
C GLY A 42 -2.99 -9.91 9.68
N GLU A 43 -3.92 -9.65 10.61
CA GLU A 43 -5.35 -9.52 10.35
C GLU A 43 -5.66 -8.37 9.39
N THR A 44 -6.53 -8.66 8.43
CA THR A 44 -7.04 -7.68 7.46
C THR A 44 -8.44 -8.07 7.00
N PRO A 45 -9.33 -7.09 6.77
CA PRO A 45 -10.68 -7.37 6.27
C PRO A 45 -10.73 -7.70 4.77
N LYS A 46 -9.67 -7.44 4.02
CA LYS A 46 -9.62 -7.62 2.56
C LYS A 46 -8.19 -7.81 2.05
N TYR A 47 -8.07 -8.50 0.90
CA TYR A 47 -6.80 -8.70 0.22
C TYR A 47 -6.70 -7.84 -1.04
N ASP A 48 -6.36 -6.55 -0.88
CA ASP A 48 -6.07 -5.61 -1.97
C ASP A 48 -4.60 -5.16 -1.96
N GLY A 49 -4.22 -4.31 -2.90
CA GLY A 49 -2.85 -3.78 -3.00
C GLY A 49 -1.79 -4.89 -3.04
N PRO A 50 -0.83 -4.90 -2.10
CA PRO A 50 0.28 -5.87 -2.08
C PRO A 50 -0.16 -7.33 -1.96
N TYR A 51 -1.36 -7.58 -1.42
CA TYR A 51 -1.89 -8.93 -1.27
C TYR A 51 -2.13 -9.66 -2.59
N CYS A 52 -2.35 -8.91 -3.69
CA CYS A 52 -2.44 -9.51 -5.03
C CYS A 52 -1.16 -10.25 -5.39
N VAL A 53 0.01 -9.66 -5.09
CA VAL A 53 1.32 -10.27 -5.33
C VAL A 53 1.52 -11.48 -4.42
N LEU A 54 1.22 -11.36 -3.12
CA LEU A 54 1.30 -12.48 -2.19
C LEU A 54 0.43 -13.66 -2.63
N ARG A 55 -0.80 -13.39 -3.06
CA ARG A 55 -1.72 -14.41 -3.58
C ARG A 55 -1.16 -15.08 -4.84
N LEU A 56 -0.63 -14.30 -5.77
CA LEU A 56 -0.01 -14.84 -6.99
C LEU A 56 1.17 -15.75 -6.64
N LEU A 57 2.00 -15.37 -5.69
CA LEU A 57 3.12 -16.18 -5.21
C LEU A 57 2.64 -17.46 -4.53
N LEU A 58 1.65 -17.38 -3.65
CA LEU A 58 1.12 -18.54 -2.92
C LEU A 58 0.46 -19.59 -3.83
N ARG A 59 -0.12 -19.18 -4.96
CA ARG A 59 -0.74 -20.07 -5.97
C ARG A 59 0.27 -20.79 -6.84
N GLN A 60 1.51 -20.32 -6.90
CA GLN A 60 2.55 -20.91 -7.74
C GLN A 60 3.38 -21.97 -6.98
N PRO A 61 4.07 -22.89 -7.69
CA PRO A 61 4.98 -23.85 -7.09
C PRO A 61 6.18 -23.16 -6.42
N ARG A 62 7.12 -23.96 -5.88
CA ARG A 62 8.31 -23.44 -5.20
C ARG A 62 9.15 -22.45 -6.04
N VAL A 63 9.12 -22.62 -7.35
CA VAL A 63 9.71 -21.66 -8.30
C VAL A 63 8.56 -20.91 -8.94
N ALA A 64 8.44 -19.63 -8.62
CA ALA A 64 7.40 -18.75 -9.12
C ALA A 64 7.94 -17.81 -10.20
N VAL A 65 7.12 -17.50 -11.18
CA VAL A 65 7.41 -16.50 -12.21
C VAL A 65 6.59 -15.25 -11.92
N LEU A 66 7.27 -14.12 -11.83
CA LEU A 66 6.63 -12.84 -11.55
C LEU A 66 6.95 -11.85 -12.67
N PRO A 67 5.94 -11.43 -13.45
CA PRO A 67 6.11 -10.33 -14.40
C PRO A 67 6.28 -9.02 -13.60
N VAL A 68 7.34 -8.29 -13.88
CA VAL A 68 7.65 -7.03 -13.20
C VAL A 68 7.68 -5.90 -14.23
N PRO A 69 6.66 -5.03 -14.23
CA PRO A 69 6.62 -3.90 -15.14
C PRO A 69 7.50 -2.74 -14.65
N GLY A 70 8.01 -1.94 -15.56
CA GLY A 70 8.72 -0.69 -15.27
C GLY A 70 10.13 -0.88 -14.70
N LYS A 71 10.51 0.02 -13.77
CA LYS A 71 11.85 0.09 -13.18
C LYS A 71 11.80 -0.20 -11.67
N PRO A 72 11.72 -1.45 -11.25
CA PRO A 72 11.46 -1.84 -9.86
C PRO A 72 12.58 -1.45 -8.88
N LEU A 73 13.80 -1.20 -9.36
CA LEU A 73 14.91 -0.74 -8.55
C LEU A 73 14.84 0.77 -8.23
N GLU A 74 14.27 1.56 -9.14
CA GLU A 74 14.19 3.02 -9.03
C GLU A 74 12.88 3.48 -8.38
N THR A 75 11.85 2.63 -8.39
CA THR A 75 10.53 2.94 -7.85
C THR A 75 10.37 2.34 -6.46
N SER A 76 9.92 3.14 -5.50
CA SER A 76 9.58 2.68 -4.15
C SER A 76 8.07 2.52 -3.99
N PHE A 77 7.66 1.59 -3.15
CA PHE A 77 6.26 1.36 -2.82
C PHE A 77 6.09 1.47 -1.30
N ASN A 78 5.23 2.38 -0.89
CA ASN A 78 5.07 2.70 0.52
C ASN A 78 3.88 1.95 1.11
N VAL A 79 4.15 1.11 2.09
CA VAL A 79 3.16 0.33 2.84
C VAL A 79 3.31 0.55 4.32
N VAL A 80 2.20 0.65 5.02
CA VAL A 80 2.14 0.77 6.48
C VAL A 80 1.11 -0.20 7.04
N PRO A 81 1.31 -0.77 8.23
CA PRO A 81 0.32 -1.66 8.84
C PRO A 81 -0.78 -0.87 9.54
N SER A 82 -1.96 -1.48 9.64
CA SER A 82 -3.17 -0.86 10.18
C SER A 82 -3.03 -0.44 11.66
N ASP A 83 -2.33 -1.22 12.48
CA ASP A 83 -2.05 -0.90 13.88
C ASP A 83 -1.16 0.35 14.04
N PHE A 84 -0.20 0.56 13.13
CA PHE A 84 0.57 1.81 13.11
C PHE A 84 -0.35 3.00 12.82
N VAL A 85 -1.22 2.90 11.81
CA VAL A 85 -2.15 3.97 11.47
C VAL A 85 -3.06 4.28 12.67
N GLY A 86 -3.63 3.26 13.30
CA GLY A 86 -4.47 3.42 14.49
C GLY A 86 -3.73 4.12 15.65
N ARG A 87 -2.52 3.69 15.97
CA ARG A 87 -1.70 4.31 17.01
C ARG A 87 -1.30 5.76 16.67
N ALA A 88 -0.96 6.01 15.42
CA ALA A 88 -0.62 7.35 14.95
C ALA A 88 -1.82 8.31 15.04
N LEU A 89 -3.01 7.86 14.61
CA LEU A 89 -4.24 8.62 14.74
C LEU A 89 -4.57 8.93 16.22
N ALA A 90 -4.54 7.91 17.08
CA ALA A 90 -4.81 8.07 18.51
C ALA A 90 -3.87 9.08 19.17
N TRP A 91 -2.56 8.99 18.85
CA TRP A 91 -1.56 9.91 19.41
C TRP A 91 -1.72 11.34 18.86
N LEU A 92 -1.82 11.50 17.54
CA LEU A 92 -1.85 12.83 16.92
C LEU A 92 -3.15 13.57 17.20
N SER A 93 -4.29 12.89 17.29
CA SER A 93 -5.59 13.51 17.56
C SER A 93 -5.69 14.19 18.91
N THR A 94 -4.88 13.77 19.89
CA THR A 94 -4.85 14.36 21.23
C THR A 94 -3.85 15.52 21.39
N ARG A 95 -3.08 15.84 20.33
CA ARG A 95 -2.06 16.90 20.39
C ARG A 95 -2.67 18.27 20.13
N PRO A 96 -2.46 19.26 21.01
CA PRO A 96 -2.98 20.61 20.82
C PRO A 96 -2.53 21.28 19.51
N GLY A 97 -1.30 20.97 19.05
CA GLY A 97 -0.74 21.54 17.82
C GLY A 97 -1.09 20.77 16.53
N ALA A 98 -1.96 19.77 16.59
CA ALA A 98 -2.32 18.97 15.42
C ALA A 98 -3.42 19.64 14.55
N VAL A 99 -4.20 20.53 15.13
CA VAL A 99 -5.23 21.27 14.39
C VAL A 99 -4.60 22.12 13.29
N GLY A 100 -5.14 22.04 12.10
CA GLY A 100 -4.61 22.73 10.92
C GLY A 100 -3.49 21.98 10.20
N MET A 101 -2.98 20.91 10.79
CA MET A 101 -1.86 20.13 10.22
C MET A 101 -2.33 19.07 9.23
N THR A 102 -1.42 18.71 8.32
CA THR A 102 -1.54 17.55 7.44
C THR A 102 -0.42 16.57 7.75
N TYR A 103 -0.78 15.32 8.01
CA TYR A 103 0.14 14.24 8.33
C TYR A 103 0.10 13.14 7.28
N HIS A 104 1.21 12.90 6.58
CA HIS A 104 1.37 11.70 5.77
C HIS A 104 1.83 10.55 6.66
N LEU A 105 0.93 9.58 6.90
CA LEU A 105 1.22 8.39 7.69
C LEU A 105 1.82 7.32 6.76
N ALA A 106 3.10 7.47 6.50
CA ALA A 106 3.86 6.67 5.54
C ALA A 106 5.23 6.29 6.12
N ASP A 107 5.84 5.24 5.57
CA ASP A 107 7.21 4.88 5.90
C ASP A 107 8.16 5.97 5.35
N PRO A 108 8.97 6.63 6.20
CA PRO A 108 9.94 7.63 5.74
C PRO A 108 11.06 7.03 4.87
N ASN A 109 11.26 5.69 4.95
CA ASN A 109 12.28 4.96 4.21
C ASN A 109 11.68 3.75 3.46
N PRO A 110 10.78 3.98 2.48
CA PRO A 110 10.07 2.91 1.81
C PRO A 110 11.03 2.02 1.01
N MET A 111 10.71 0.74 0.94
CA MET A 111 11.48 -0.21 0.13
C MET A 111 11.27 0.06 -1.36
N SER A 112 12.31 -0.20 -2.17
CA SER A 112 12.11 -0.34 -3.62
C SER A 112 11.17 -1.50 -3.90
N ILE A 113 10.45 -1.43 -5.02
CA ILE A 113 9.57 -2.52 -5.47
C ILE A 113 10.36 -3.82 -5.58
N ASP A 114 11.59 -3.78 -6.08
CA ASP A 114 12.47 -4.95 -6.17
C ASP A 114 12.69 -5.59 -4.79
N ARG A 115 13.03 -4.77 -3.78
CA ARG A 115 13.24 -5.28 -2.42
C ARG A 115 11.95 -5.80 -1.80
N LEU A 116 10.83 -5.12 -2.03
CA LEU A 116 9.51 -5.53 -1.54
C LEU A 116 9.13 -6.91 -2.10
N LEU A 117 9.27 -7.11 -3.41
CA LEU A 117 9.00 -8.40 -4.06
C LEU A 117 9.90 -9.52 -3.54
N HIS A 118 11.17 -9.20 -3.25
CA HIS A 118 12.11 -10.17 -2.68
C HIS A 118 11.68 -10.61 -1.27
N VAL A 119 11.29 -9.66 -0.43
CA VAL A 119 10.81 -9.92 0.93
C VAL A 119 9.51 -10.73 0.90
N MET A 120 8.57 -10.40 0.01
CA MET A 120 7.33 -11.17 -0.17
C MET A 120 7.60 -12.61 -0.65
N ALA A 121 8.53 -12.77 -1.58
CA ALA A 121 8.92 -14.09 -2.08
C ALA A 121 9.49 -14.97 -0.94
N ALA A 122 10.39 -14.42 -0.16
CA ALA A 122 10.97 -15.10 1.00
C ALA A 122 9.89 -15.52 2.01
N ALA A 123 8.99 -14.62 2.39
CA ALA A 123 7.90 -14.88 3.33
C ALA A 123 6.93 -15.98 2.83
N THR A 124 6.72 -16.07 1.51
CA THR A 124 5.90 -17.15 0.93
C THR A 124 6.63 -18.47 0.77
N GLY A 125 7.95 -18.51 0.99
CA GLY A 125 8.82 -19.67 0.76
C GLY A 125 9.01 -19.95 -0.74
N ARG A 126 8.93 -18.95 -1.60
CA ARG A 126 9.08 -19.08 -3.05
C ARG A 126 10.41 -18.50 -3.53
N ARG A 127 11.02 -19.17 -4.52
CA ARG A 127 12.09 -18.60 -5.35
C ARG A 127 11.43 -17.94 -6.55
N VAL A 128 11.73 -16.67 -6.78
CA VAL A 128 11.06 -15.91 -7.82
C VAL A 128 11.98 -15.62 -9.00
N TRP A 129 11.56 -16.04 -10.18
CA TRP A 129 12.09 -15.57 -11.44
C TRP A 129 11.31 -14.32 -11.87
N ARG A 130 12.02 -13.21 -11.93
CA ARG A 130 11.46 -11.93 -12.36
C ARG A 130 11.62 -11.78 -13.87
N VAL A 131 10.51 -11.62 -14.55
CA VAL A 131 10.49 -11.39 -16.00
C VAL A 131 10.18 -9.92 -16.22
N PRO A 132 11.13 -9.13 -16.74
CA PRO A 132 10.84 -7.74 -17.06
C PRO A 132 9.82 -7.68 -18.19
N VAL A 133 8.74 -6.93 -17.97
CA VAL A 133 7.68 -6.74 -18.94
C VAL A 133 7.55 -5.25 -19.23
N PRO A 134 7.53 -4.83 -20.53
CA PRO A 134 7.25 -3.46 -20.86
C PRO A 134 5.90 -3.01 -20.28
N TYR A 135 5.87 -1.88 -19.58
CA TYR A 135 4.65 -1.39 -18.93
C TYR A 135 3.44 -1.32 -19.87
N ARG A 136 3.65 -0.83 -21.09
CA ARG A 136 2.58 -0.72 -22.10
C ARG A 136 1.97 -2.08 -22.44
N LEU A 137 2.80 -3.11 -22.56
CA LEU A 137 2.36 -4.47 -22.84
C LEU A 137 1.59 -5.05 -21.63
N ALA A 138 2.13 -4.93 -20.42
CA ALA A 138 1.47 -5.40 -19.21
C ALA A 138 0.09 -4.74 -19.01
N ARG A 139 -0.01 -3.45 -19.27
CA ARG A 139 -1.27 -2.72 -19.20
C ARG A 139 -2.27 -3.18 -20.27
N TYR A 140 -1.84 -3.28 -21.53
CA TYR A 140 -2.67 -3.74 -22.62
C TYR A 140 -3.25 -5.15 -22.35
N GLU A 141 -2.40 -6.08 -21.92
CA GLU A 141 -2.82 -7.44 -21.58
C GLU A 141 -3.84 -7.48 -20.44
N LEU A 142 -3.65 -6.70 -19.38
CA LEU A 142 -4.60 -6.65 -18.28
C LEU A 142 -5.92 -5.95 -18.64
N GLU A 143 -5.91 -5.03 -19.59
CA GLU A 143 -7.12 -4.37 -20.10
C GLU A 143 -7.94 -5.28 -21.02
N HIS A 144 -7.29 -6.08 -21.88
CA HIS A 144 -7.94 -6.81 -22.97
C HIS A 144 -8.05 -8.32 -22.74
N VAL A 145 -7.35 -8.88 -21.73
CA VAL A 145 -7.32 -10.32 -21.45
C VAL A 145 -7.96 -10.62 -20.09
N PRO A 146 -9.30 -10.81 -20.02
CA PRO A 146 -10.02 -10.97 -18.74
C PRO A 146 -9.56 -12.14 -17.88
N TRP A 147 -9.18 -13.26 -18.51
CA TRP A 147 -8.70 -14.43 -17.76
C TRP A 147 -7.36 -14.16 -17.09
N LEU A 148 -6.45 -13.39 -17.72
CA LEU A 148 -5.17 -13.01 -17.16
C LEU A 148 -5.38 -12.08 -15.95
N ARG A 149 -6.29 -11.10 -16.06
CA ARG A 149 -6.68 -10.22 -14.96
C ARG A 149 -7.22 -11.02 -13.76
N ARG A 150 -8.05 -12.03 -14.01
CA ARG A 150 -8.55 -12.93 -12.93
C ARG A 150 -7.44 -13.77 -12.31
N LEU A 151 -6.50 -14.24 -13.12
CA LEU A 151 -5.37 -15.04 -12.65
C LEU A 151 -4.40 -14.21 -11.79
N VAL A 152 -4.02 -13.03 -12.28
CA VAL A 152 -3.06 -12.14 -11.63
C VAL A 152 -3.71 -11.40 -10.44
N GLY A 153 -5.02 -11.11 -10.53
CA GLY A 153 -5.77 -10.40 -9.48
C GLY A 153 -5.38 -8.93 -9.31
N VAL A 154 -4.72 -8.34 -10.33
CA VAL A 154 -4.27 -6.95 -10.34
C VAL A 154 -5.11 -6.16 -11.33
N SER A 155 -5.63 -5.02 -10.92
CA SER A 155 -6.30 -4.11 -11.82
C SER A 155 -5.29 -3.36 -12.70
N PRO A 156 -5.64 -2.97 -13.94
CA PRO A 156 -4.76 -2.17 -14.80
C PRO A 156 -4.28 -0.89 -14.12
N GLN A 157 -5.15 -0.25 -13.31
CA GLN A 157 -4.83 0.97 -12.56
C GLN A 157 -3.78 0.71 -11.46
N ALA A 158 -3.76 -0.48 -10.88
CA ALA A 158 -2.77 -0.83 -9.87
C ALA A 158 -1.35 -0.91 -10.44
N LEU A 159 -1.19 -1.12 -11.77
CA LEU A 159 0.12 -1.05 -12.41
C LEU A 159 0.75 0.34 -12.36
N ASP A 160 -0.07 1.39 -12.30
CA ASP A 160 0.43 2.77 -12.28
C ASP A 160 1.26 3.02 -11.03
N TYR A 161 0.93 2.37 -9.90
CA TYR A 161 1.72 2.43 -8.67
C TYR A 161 3.12 1.78 -8.79
N PHE A 162 3.32 0.88 -9.74
CA PHE A 162 4.63 0.27 -10.01
C PHE A 162 5.54 1.12 -10.89
N VAL A 163 5.01 2.16 -11.53
CA VAL A 163 5.74 2.95 -12.52
C VAL A 163 5.94 4.39 -12.09
N HIS A 164 5.02 4.93 -11.28
CA HIS A 164 5.10 6.31 -10.80
C HIS A 164 5.77 6.37 -9.42
N PRO A 165 6.96 7.01 -9.32
CA PRO A 165 7.63 7.18 -8.04
C PRO A 165 6.85 8.18 -7.19
N THR A 166 6.06 7.69 -6.25
CA THR A 166 5.37 8.54 -5.27
C THR A 166 6.25 8.65 -4.02
N ARG A 167 6.61 9.88 -3.66
CA ARG A 167 7.30 10.18 -2.41
C ARG A 167 6.36 10.94 -1.49
N TYR A 168 6.32 10.54 -0.24
CA TYR A 168 5.53 11.20 0.79
C TYR A 168 6.44 12.05 1.66
N ASP A 169 6.09 13.30 1.87
CA ASP A 169 6.73 14.14 2.88
C ASP A 169 6.19 13.74 4.27
N THR A 170 6.98 13.01 5.01
CA THR A 170 6.63 12.53 6.36
C THR A 170 7.15 13.43 7.47
N THR A 171 7.70 14.60 7.17
CA THR A 171 8.36 15.50 8.13
C THR A 171 7.48 15.80 9.33
N ASN A 172 6.22 16.22 9.11
CA ASN A 172 5.28 16.51 10.19
C ASN A 172 4.98 15.27 11.03
N ALA A 173 4.69 14.14 10.38
CA ALA A 173 4.37 12.90 11.06
C ALA A 173 5.57 12.39 11.88
N SER A 174 6.76 12.37 11.29
CA SER A 174 7.98 11.92 11.97
C SER A 174 8.30 12.77 13.20
N ARG A 175 8.19 14.11 13.08
CA ARG A 175 8.42 15.03 14.20
C ARG A 175 7.42 14.80 15.34
N ASP A 176 6.13 14.71 15.02
CA ASP A 176 5.07 14.72 16.02
C ASP A 176 4.74 13.35 16.60
N LEU A 177 5.13 12.27 15.93
CA LEU A 177 5.05 10.89 16.45
C LEU A 177 6.25 10.50 17.34
N ALA A 178 7.40 11.16 17.17
CA ALA A 178 8.62 10.82 17.91
C ALA A 178 8.46 10.85 19.43
N PRO A 179 7.81 11.87 20.07
CA PRO A 179 7.61 11.89 21.52
C PRO A 179 6.77 10.72 22.03
N GLY A 180 5.81 10.22 21.21
CA GLY A 180 4.98 9.07 21.53
C GLY A 180 5.63 7.73 21.23
N LYS A 181 6.86 7.73 20.73
CA LYS A 181 7.56 6.53 20.25
C LYS A 181 6.74 5.70 19.25
N VAL A 182 5.87 6.37 18.49
CA VAL A 182 5.06 5.74 17.45
C VAL A 182 5.86 5.73 16.16
N ALA A 183 6.36 4.58 15.76
CA ALA A 183 7.17 4.40 14.56
C ALA A 183 6.55 3.35 13.63
N VAL A 184 6.79 3.51 12.33
CA VAL A 184 6.42 2.52 11.32
C VAL A 184 7.33 1.31 11.45
N PRO A 185 6.83 0.09 11.68
CA PRO A 185 7.65 -1.11 11.64
C PRO A 185 8.07 -1.40 10.20
N ARG A 186 9.26 -1.93 10.00
CA ARG A 186 9.75 -2.34 8.69
C ARG A 186 8.88 -3.47 8.13
N PHE A 187 8.50 -3.40 6.86
CA PHE A 187 7.66 -4.40 6.20
C PHE A 187 8.20 -5.84 6.37
N SER A 188 9.52 -6.02 6.30
CA SER A 188 10.17 -7.31 6.50
C SER A 188 10.00 -7.89 7.92
N ALA A 189 9.61 -7.08 8.91
CA ALA A 189 9.43 -7.55 10.28
C ALA A 189 8.05 -8.19 10.52
N TYR A 190 7.08 -7.97 9.61
CA TYR A 190 5.70 -8.43 9.81
C TYR A 190 5.07 -9.14 8.61
N VAL A 191 5.69 -9.14 7.44
CA VAL A 191 5.15 -9.78 6.24
C VAL A 191 4.85 -11.26 6.43
N ASP A 192 5.62 -11.99 7.25
CA ASP A 192 5.37 -13.39 7.56
C ASP A 192 4.02 -13.59 8.26
N ARG A 193 3.60 -12.64 9.11
CA ARG A 193 2.29 -12.67 9.77
C ARG A 193 1.16 -12.43 8.78
N LEU A 194 1.34 -11.48 7.83
CA LEU A 194 0.39 -11.27 6.76
C LEU A 194 0.20 -12.54 5.92
N VAL A 195 1.30 -13.21 5.58
CA VAL A 195 1.28 -14.47 4.82
C VAL A 195 0.62 -15.60 5.62
N ALA A 196 0.92 -15.71 6.92
CA ALA A 196 0.31 -16.70 7.80
C ALA A 196 -1.21 -16.48 7.90
N PHE A 197 -1.64 -15.25 8.08
CA PHE A 197 -3.05 -14.88 8.11
C PHE A 197 -3.75 -15.21 6.78
N MET A 198 -3.15 -14.86 5.63
CA MET A 198 -3.70 -15.21 4.31
C MET A 198 -3.87 -16.72 4.11
N ARG A 199 -2.96 -17.53 4.64
CA ARG A 199 -3.05 -18.99 4.55
C ARG A 199 -4.16 -19.56 5.44
N ALA A 200 -4.39 -18.94 6.59
CA ALA A 200 -5.44 -19.32 7.53
C ALA A 200 -6.83 -18.86 7.07
N HIS A 201 -6.91 -17.78 6.29
CA HIS A 201 -8.16 -17.14 5.86
C HIS A 201 -8.24 -16.99 4.33
N PRO A 202 -8.23 -18.10 3.55
CA PRO A 202 -8.29 -18.04 2.09
C PRO A 202 -9.66 -17.55 1.56
N GLU A 203 -10.70 -17.56 2.39
CA GLU A 203 -12.06 -17.12 2.10
C GLU A 203 -12.21 -15.61 1.98
N ILE A 204 -11.29 -14.82 2.56
CA ILE A 204 -11.32 -13.36 2.46
C ILE A 204 -11.11 -12.96 0.99
N GLY A 205 -12.11 -12.28 0.44
CA GLY A 205 -12.12 -11.86 -0.95
C GLY A 205 -11.13 -10.73 -1.28
N VAL A 206 -10.83 -10.59 -2.57
CA VAL A 206 -10.33 -9.31 -3.10
C VAL A 206 -11.54 -8.39 -3.16
N ALA A 207 -11.45 -7.19 -2.59
CA ALA A 207 -12.46 -6.19 -2.82
C ALA A 207 -12.65 -6.03 -4.33
N GLY A 208 -13.85 -6.29 -4.83
CA GLY A 208 -14.18 -5.97 -6.21
C GLY A 208 -13.98 -4.48 -6.48
N PRO A 209 -13.79 -4.08 -7.73
CA PRO A 209 -13.78 -2.66 -8.06
C PRO A 209 -15.12 -2.04 -7.63
N HIS A 210 -15.06 -1.10 -6.71
CA HIS A 210 -16.17 -0.20 -6.40
C HIS A 210 -16.27 0.86 -7.48
#